data_3297b395f68cc5c06763ba5841d3b8ad
#
_entry.id   3297b395f68cc5c06763ba5841d3b8ad
#
_cell.length_a   1.000
_cell.length_b   1.000
_cell.length_c   1.000
_cell.angle_alpha   90.00
_cell.angle_beta   90.00
_cell.angle_gamma   90.00
#
_symmetry.space_group_name_H-M   'P 1'
#
loop_
_entity.id
_entity.type
_entity.pdbx_description
1 polymer ?
#
loop_
_entity_poly.entity_id
_entity_poly.type
_entity_poly.pdbx_seq_one_letter_code
_entity_poly.pdbx_strand_id
1 'polypeptide(L)'
;EGNAAGLGLLPLVTQFEKNKTVQHCETQFATDLSGVWTALSDVQISGYEIHQGQTTQHPAMAKAGDVAVCALPNALGWQNNKGNVLGIYLHGLFEDEAALKALFGISTPILDSVFDGLADYIDHHFEPQFLNKLIKN
;
A
#
# COMPACT_ATOMS: atom_id res chain seq x y z
N GLU A 1 22.68 -13.96 -13.02
CA GLU A 1 22.00 -13.05 -12.10
C GLU A 1 22.89 -11.83 -11.93
N GLY A 2 22.42 -10.66 -12.32
CA GLY A 2 23.18 -9.42 -12.33
C GLY A 2 22.58 -8.40 -11.34
N ASN A 3 23.36 -7.34 -11.08
CA ASN A 3 22.87 -6.18 -10.35
C ASN A 3 22.28 -5.18 -11.36
N ALA A 4 21.14 -4.59 -11.01
CA ALA A 4 20.53 -3.49 -11.75
C ALA A 4 20.48 -2.23 -10.88
N ALA A 5 20.78 -1.09 -11.47
CA ALA A 5 20.64 0.18 -10.77
C ALA A 5 19.14 0.57 -10.68
N GLY A 6 18.71 0.98 -9.50
CA GLY A 6 17.40 1.58 -9.29
C GLY A 6 17.37 3.06 -9.69
N LEU A 7 16.21 3.70 -9.55
CA LEU A 7 16.02 5.12 -9.85
C LEU A 7 16.74 6.07 -8.86
N GLY A 8 17.27 5.56 -7.76
CA GLY A 8 17.96 6.35 -6.75
C GLY A 8 17.04 7.29 -5.93
N LEU A 9 15.74 7.00 -5.87
CA LEU A 9 14.78 7.81 -5.13
C LEU A 9 14.85 7.57 -3.62
N LEU A 10 15.22 6.36 -3.23
CA LEU A 10 15.43 5.94 -1.84
C LEU A 10 16.82 5.31 -1.72
N PRO A 11 17.56 5.54 -0.62
CA PRO A 11 18.90 5.00 -0.40
C PRO A 11 18.84 3.51 0.04
N LEU A 12 18.16 2.69 -0.72
CA LEU A 12 17.86 1.30 -0.41
C LEU A 12 18.48 0.34 -1.42
N VAL A 13 18.62 -0.90 -1.00
CA VAL A 13 18.98 -2.03 -1.86
C VAL A 13 18.01 -3.18 -1.61
N THR A 14 17.53 -3.78 -2.70
CA THR A 14 16.68 -4.98 -2.63
C THR A 14 17.45 -6.19 -3.11
N GLN A 15 17.52 -7.21 -2.27
CA GLN A 15 18.07 -8.51 -2.63
C GLN A 15 16.91 -9.45 -2.94
N PHE A 16 16.85 -9.93 -4.18
CA PHE A 16 15.80 -10.87 -4.59
C PHE A 16 16.02 -12.25 -3.98
N GLU A 17 14.96 -12.88 -3.58
CA GLU A 17 14.92 -14.24 -3.01
C GLU A 17 14.16 -15.20 -3.92
N LYS A 18 14.32 -16.51 -3.68
CA LYS A 18 13.60 -17.54 -4.45
C LYS A 18 12.12 -17.61 -4.08
N ASN A 19 11.82 -17.33 -2.83
CA ASN A 19 10.45 -17.41 -2.32
C ASN A 19 9.74 -16.06 -2.46
N LYS A 20 8.49 -16.11 -2.88
CA LYS A 20 7.60 -14.95 -2.93
C LYS A 20 6.81 -14.87 -1.62
N THR A 21 6.74 -13.70 -1.02
CA THR A 21 5.84 -13.38 0.08
C THR A 21 4.50 -12.97 -0.50
N VAL A 22 3.41 -13.56 -0.02
CA VAL A 22 2.02 -13.17 -0.33
C VAL A 22 1.21 -13.34 0.94
N GLN A 23 0.87 -12.27 1.60
CA GLN A 23 0.05 -12.31 2.82
C GLN A 23 -0.76 -11.02 2.99
N HIS A 24 -1.96 -11.16 3.56
CA HIS A 24 -2.72 -10.02 4.06
C HIS A 24 -2.08 -9.55 5.36
N CYS A 25 -1.92 -8.24 5.52
CA CYS A 25 -1.40 -7.68 6.76
C CYS A 25 -2.15 -6.39 7.14
N GLU A 26 -2.26 -6.19 8.43
CA GLU A 26 -2.67 -4.94 9.05
C GLU A 26 -1.44 -4.30 9.67
N THR A 27 -1.26 -3.02 9.47
CA THR A 27 -0.07 -2.30 9.93
C THR A 27 -0.41 -0.84 10.20
N GLN A 28 0.55 -0.11 10.76
CA GLN A 28 0.39 1.29 11.09
C GLN A 28 1.61 2.06 10.63
N PHE A 29 1.39 3.23 10.04
CA PHE A 29 2.46 4.14 9.72
C PHE A 29 3.17 4.65 10.97
N ALA A 30 4.47 4.93 10.84
CA ALA A 30 5.26 5.55 11.90
C ALA A 30 4.66 6.90 12.32
N THR A 31 4.88 7.27 13.59
CA THR A 31 4.33 8.49 14.21
C THR A 31 4.98 9.76 13.70
N ASP A 32 6.17 9.66 13.12
CA ASP A 32 7.09 10.75 12.80
C ASP A 32 7.35 10.89 11.29
N LEU A 33 6.38 10.54 10.45
CA LEU A 33 6.49 10.80 9.03
C LEU A 33 6.61 12.30 8.76
N SER A 34 7.39 12.65 7.76
CA SER A 34 7.72 14.04 7.46
C SER A 34 7.29 14.48 6.06
N GLY A 35 7.33 15.79 5.83
CA GLY A 35 7.02 16.38 4.54
C GLY A 35 5.58 16.14 4.10
N VAL A 36 5.39 15.74 2.85
CA VAL A 36 4.05 15.54 2.27
C VAL A 36 3.32 14.31 2.83
N TRP A 37 4.03 13.43 3.54
CA TRP A 37 3.49 12.19 4.09
C TRP A 37 3.05 12.31 5.56
N THR A 38 3.25 13.49 6.19
CA THR A 38 2.89 13.71 7.60
C THR A 38 1.45 13.33 7.92
N ALA A 39 0.54 13.52 6.97
CA ALA A 39 -0.87 13.17 7.15
C ALA A 39 -1.11 11.65 7.35
N LEU A 40 -0.16 10.81 6.95
CA LEU A 40 -0.23 9.37 7.17
C LEU A 40 0.30 8.93 8.54
N SER A 41 0.93 9.81 9.33
CA SER A 41 1.46 9.44 10.65
C SER A 41 0.36 8.83 11.50
N ASP A 42 0.69 7.70 12.17
CA ASP A 42 -0.23 6.92 13.01
C ASP A 42 -1.45 6.31 12.31
N VAL A 43 -1.61 6.46 11.00
CA VAL A 43 -2.74 5.88 10.27
C VAL A 43 -2.57 4.37 10.20
N GLN A 44 -3.58 3.64 10.66
CA GLN A 44 -3.69 2.20 10.49
C GLN A 44 -4.21 1.91 9.09
N ILE A 45 -3.60 0.95 8.44
CA ILE A 45 -3.94 0.50 7.09
C ILE A 45 -3.93 -1.02 7.00
N SER A 46 -4.68 -1.53 6.06
CA SER A 46 -4.66 -2.93 5.68
C SER A 46 -4.31 -3.10 4.21
N GLY A 47 -3.78 -4.26 3.84
CA GLY A 47 -3.46 -4.55 2.45
C GLY A 47 -2.73 -5.87 2.30
N TYR A 48 -2.19 -6.08 1.11
CA TYR A 48 -1.45 -7.30 0.78
C TYR A 48 0.02 -7.00 0.60
N GLU A 49 0.85 -7.67 1.38
CA GLU A 49 2.29 -7.74 1.16
C GLU A 49 2.56 -8.74 0.04
N ILE A 50 3.04 -8.25 -1.12
CA ILE A 50 3.34 -9.08 -2.27
C ILE A 50 4.69 -8.66 -2.84
N HIS A 51 5.76 -9.39 -2.51
CA HIS A 51 7.09 -9.13 -3.05
C HIS A 51 7.98 -10.38 -3.05
N GLN A 52 9.11 -10.29 -3.73
CA GLN A 52 10.08 -11.36 -3.85
C GLN A 52 11.48 -10.82 -3.58
N GLY A 53 11.78 -10.56 -2.30
CA GLY A 53 13.08 -10.07 -1.89
C GLY A 53 13.02 -9.28 -0.58
N GLN A 54 14.20 -8.95 -0.08
CA GLN A 54 14.37 -8.17 1.14
C GLN A 54 15.00 -6.82 0.80
N THR A 55 14.39 -5.76 1.30
CA THR A 55 14.88 -4.40 1.12
C THR A 55 15.49 -3.86 2.40
N THR A 56 16.69 -3.32 2.28
CA THR A 56 17.44 -2.76 3.40
C THR A 56 18.10 -1.45 3.01
N GLN A 57 18.56 -0.70 4.01
CA GLN A 57 19.36 0.49 3.82
C GLN A 57 20.65 0.17 3.02
N HIS A 58 20.93 0.93 1.98
CA HIS A 58 22.16 0.75 1.20
C HIS A 58 23.38 1.18 2.01
N PRO A 59 24.36 0.28 2.28
CA PRO A 59 25.44 0.58 3.24
C PRO A 59 26.33 1.77 2.83
N ALA A 60 26.63 1.94 1.55
CA ALA A 60 27.47 3.02 1.08
C ALA A 60 26.75 4.38 1.16
N MET A 61 25.42 4.41 0.90
CA MET A 61 24.61 5.62 1.02
C MET A 61 24.47 6.03 2.49
N ALA A 62 24.25 5.07 3.39
CA ALA A 62 24.21 5.32 4.84
C ALA A 62 25.53 5.94 5.33
N LYS A 63 26.69 5.44 4.87
CA LYS A 63 28.01 6.02 5.20
C LYS A 63 28.17 7.45 4.68
N ALA A 64 27.51 7.79 3.58
CA ALA A 64 27.48 9.14 3.02
C ALA A 64 26.44 10.06 3.70
N GLY A 65 25.72 9.57 4.71
CA GLY A 65 24.69 10.33 5.44
C GLY A 65 23.31 10.30 4.78
N ASP A 66 23.13 9.55 3.70
CA ASP A 66 21.83 9.36 3.06
C ASP A 66 21.14 8.12 3.64
N VAL A 67 20.14 8.36 4.48
CA VAL A 67 19.46 7.32 5.26
C VAL A 67 17.96 7.40 4.99
N ALA A 68 17.36 6.24 4.70
CA ALA A 68 15.91 6.12 4.64
C ALA A 68 15.33 5.99 6.04
N VAL A 69 14.18 6.59 6.26
CA VAL A 69 13.40 6.49 7.50
C VAL A 69 12.36 5.39 7.33
N CYS A 70 12.20 4.55 8.35
CA CYS A 70 11.17 3.51 8.35
C CYS A 70 9.79 4.17 8.40
N ALA A 71 8.97 3.94 7.39
CA ALA A 71 7.61 4.45 7.32
C ALA A 71 6.57 3.41 7.77
N LEU A 72 6.86 2.13 7.51
CA LEU A 72 6.06 1.00 7.98
C LEU A 72 6.99 -0.06 8.59
N PRO A 73 6.58 -0.75 9.65
CA PRO A 73 7.37 -1.80 10.30
C PRO A 73 7.68 -2.95 9.34
N ASN A 74 8.58 -3.83 9.76
CA ASN A 74 8.97 -5.03 9.01
C ASN A 74 9.50 -4.77 7.60
N ALA A 75 10.11 -3.60 7.37
CA ALA A 75 10.58 -3.17 6.06
C ALA A 75 9.48 -3.08 4.97
N LEU A 76 8.23 -2.90 5.38
CA LEU A 76 7.10 -2.72 4.46
C LEU A 76 7.05 -1.32 3.84
N GLY A 77 7.68 -0.33 4.46
CA GLY A 77 7.68 1.03 3.94
C GLY A 77 8.85 1.88 4.41
N TRP A 78 9.30 2.76 3.53
CA TRP A 78 10.41 3.67 3.75
C TRP A 78 10.12 5.03 3.16
N GLN A 79 10.53 6.09 3.83
CA GLN A 79 10.57 7.42 3.23
C GLN A 79 12.02 7.94 3.18
N ASN A 80 12.29 8.86 2.28
CA ASN A 80 13.57 9.55 2.29
C ASN A 80 13.60 10.62 3.39
N ASN A 81 14.79 11.07 3.77
CA ASN A 81 14.98 12.08 4.81
C ASN A 81 14.40 13.47 4.45
N LYS A 82 14.07 13.73 3.19
CA LYS A 82 13.40 14.95 2.72
C LYS A 82 11.87 14.89 2.86
N GLY A 83 11.29 13.72 3.13
CA GLY A 83 9.86 13.53 3.28
C GLY A 83 9.05 13.74 1.99
N ASN A 84 9.66 13.57 0.81
CA ASN A 84 8.97 13.74 -0.46
C ASN A 84 8.90 12.46 -1.31
N VAL A 85 9.54 11.39 -0.87
CA VAL A 85 9.45 10.06 -1.49
C VAL A 85 9.05 9.04 -0.44
N LEU A 86 8.02 8.28 -0.72
CA LEU A 86 7.55 7.13 0.08
C LEU A 86 7.53 5.90 -0.82
N GLY A 87 8.18 4.83 -0.39
CA GLY A 87 8.13 3.52 -1.03
C GLY A 87 7.50 2.51 -0.09
N ILE A 88 6.54 1.75 -0.58
CA ILE A 88 5.85 0.73 0.21
C ILE A 88 5.71 -0.57 -0.56
N TYR A 89 5.69 -1.69 0.17
CA TYR A 89 5.41 -3.02 -0.37
C TYR A 89 3.95 -3.45 -0.18
N LEU A 90 3.14 -2.62 0.48
CA LEU A 90 1.74 -2.92 0.73
C LEU A 90 0.90 -2.54 -0.49
N HIS A 91 0.29 -3.52 -1.13
CA HIS A 91 -0.72 -3.31 -2.16
C HIS A 91 -2.05 -2.95 -1.51
N GLY A 92 -2.82 -2.08 -2.17
CA GLY A 92 -4.14 -1.66 -1.68
C GLY A 92 -4.14 -0.34 -0.92
N LEU A 93 -3.01 0.39 -0.80
CA LEU A 93 -2.96 1.67 -0.08
C LEU A 93 -4.05 2.66 -0.54
N PHE A 94 -4.28 2.75 -1.86
CA PHE A 94 -5.29 3.65 -2.43
C PHE A 94 -6.70 3.02 -2.49
N GLU A 95 -6.89 1.88 -1.87
CA GLU A 95 -8.17 1.23 -1.62
C GLU A 95 -8.54 1.31 -0.12
N ASP A 96 -7.59 1.70 0.72
CA ASP A 96 -7.79 1.87 2.16
C ASP A 96 -8.41 3.26 2.45
N GLU A 97 -9.60 3.26 3.07
CA GLU A 97 -10.35 4.49 3.34
C GLU A 97 -9.61 5.44 4.29
N ALA A 98 -8.90 4.91 5.30
CA ALA A 98 -8.17 5.72 6.25
C ALA A 98 -6.99 6.43 5.59
N ALA A 99 -6.26 5.72 4.70
CA ALA A 99 -5.19 6.30 3.91
C ALA A 99 -5.69 7.38 2.94
N LEU A 100 -6.78 7.11 2.22
CA LEU A 100 -7.39 8.08 1.29
C LEU A 100 -7.87 9.33 2.03
N LYS A 101 -8.54 9.15 3.17
CA LYS A 101 -9.00 10.26 4.00
C LYS A 101 -7.83 11.09 4.53
N ALA A 102 -6.76 10.46 5.00
CA ALA A 102 -5.58 11.14 5.48
C ALA A 102 -4.87 11.94 4.39
N LEU A 103 -4.70 11.36 3.19
CA LEU A 103 -3.97 12.00 2.09
C LEU A 103 -4.78 13.10 1.39
N PHE A 104 -6.07 12.89 1.20
CA PHE A 104 -6.89 13.74 0.33
C PHE A 104 -8.02 14.47 1.06
N GLY A 105 -8.25 14.15 2.35
CA GLY A 105 -9.32 14.77 3.14
C GLY A 105 -10.73 14.37 2.73
N ILE A 106 -10.88 13.36 1.88
CA ILE A 106 -12.16 12.88 1.36
C ILE A 106 -12.38 11.42 1.72
N SER A 107 -13.62 11.10 2.08
CA SER A 107 -14.07 9.70 2.15
C SER A 107 -14.60 9.31 0.77
N THR A 108 -13.86 8.48 0.06
CA THR A 108 -14.33 7.87 -1.18
C THR A 108 -14.93 6.51 -0.88
N PRO A 109 -16.03 6.12 -1.53
CA PRO A 109 -16.51 4.76 -1.42
C PRO A 109 -15.39 3.81 -1.89
N ILE A 110 -15.05 2.85 -1.06
CA ILE A 110 -14.17 1.75 -1.47
C ILE A 110 -14.92 0.87 -2.48
N LEU A 111 -14.17 0.13 -3.30
CA LEU A 111 -14.72 -0.69 -4.38
C LEU A 111 -15.80 -1.67 -3.88
N ASP A 112 -15.59 -2.26 -2.71
CA ASP A 112 -16.55 -3.16 -2.07
C ASP A 112 -17.89 -2.47 -1.78
N SER A 113 -17.87 -1.25 -1.22
CA SER A 113 -19.12 -0.49 -0.97
C SER A 113 -19.83 -0.07 -2.27
N VAL A 114 -19.09 0.11 -3.35
CA VAL A 114 -19.67 0.37 -4.69
C VAL A 114 -20.36 -0.88 -5.21
N PHE A 115 -19.75 -2.05 -5.05
CA PHE A 115 -20.37 -3.33 -5.44
C PHE A 115 -21.58 -3.67 -4.58
N ASP A 116 -21.51 -3.45 -3.27
CA ASP A 116 -22.66 -3.62 -2.37
C ASP A 116 -23.82 -2.71 -2.79
N GLY A 117 -23.53 -1.44 -3.06
CA GLY A 117 -24.53 -0.49 -3.57
C GLY A 117 -25.12 -0.88 -4.93
N LEU A 118 -24.32 -1.49 -5.81
CA LEU A 118 -24.81 -2.04 -7.07
C LEU A 118 -25.70 -3.27 -6.86
N ALA A 119 -25.32 -4.15 -5.93
CA ALA A 119 -26.13 -5.31 -5.57
C ALA A 119 -27.48 -4.87 -5.00
N ASP A 120 -27.48 -3.92 -4.07
CA ASP A 120 -28.71 -3.34 -3.50
C ASP A 120 -29.58 -2.67 -4.58
N TYR A 121 -28.95 -1.98 -5.54
CA TYR A 121 -29.66 -1.39 -6.67
C TYR A 121 -30.36 -2.44 -7.52
N ILE A 122 -29.68 -3.54 -7.82
CA ILE A 122 -30.24 -4.67 -8.58
C ILE A 122 -31.40 -5.30 -7.80
N ASP A 123 -31.24 -5.57 -6.52
CA ASP A 123 -32.28 -6.18 -5.69
C ASP A 123 -33.53 -5.29 -5.57
N HIS A 124 -33.36 -3.97 -5.61
CA HIS A 124 -34.47 -3.03 -5.51
C HIS A 124 -35.23 -2.79 -6.83
N HIS A 125 -34.55 -2.93 -7.96
CA HIS A 125 -35.09 -2.55 -9.27
C HIS A 125 -35.43 -3.72 -10.17
N PHE A 126 -34.98 -4.92 -9.85
CA PHE A 126 -35.27 -6.13 -10.62
C PHE A 126 -36.16 -7.08 -9.82
N GLU A 127 -36.97 -7.86 -10.54
CA GLU A 127 -37.79 -8.90 -9.89
C GLU A 127 -36.91 -9.90 -9.13
N PRO A 128 -37.36 -10.37 -7.95
CA PRO A 128 -36.67 -11.41 -7.22
C PRO A 128 -36.32 -12.60 -8.12
N GLN A 129 -35.08 -13.07 -8.05
CA GLN A 129 -34.53 -14.17 -8.86
C GLN A 129 -34.37 -13.87 -10.36
N PHE A 130 -34.45 -12.62 -10.82
CA PHE A 130 -34.19 -12.25 -12.21
C PHE A 130 -32.84 -12.79 -12.71
N LEU A 131 -31.76 -12.56 -11.96
CA LEU A 131 -30.43 -13.07 -12.27
C LEU A 131 -30.39 -14.60 -12.34
N ASN A 132 -31.07 -15.28 -11.41
CA ASN A 132 -31.14 -16.73 -11.39
C ASN A 132 -31.87 -17.30 -12.63
N LYS A 133 -32.85 -16.57 -13.17
CA LYS A 133 -33.54 -16.95 -14.41
C LYS A 133 -32.64 -16.81 -15.64
N LEU A 134 -31.75 -15.79 -15.66
CA LEU A 134 -30.80 -15.57 -16.75
C LEU A 134 -29.70 -16.63 -16.82
N ILE A 135 -29.25 -17.11 -15.65
CA ILE A 135 -28.14 -18.07 -15.57
C ILE A 135 -28.60 -19.52 -15.87
N LYS A 136 -29.90 -19.81 -15.72
CA LYS A 136 -30.46 -21.15 -15.92
C LYS A 136 -30.92 -21.42 -17.35
N ASN A 137 -30.83 -20.46 -18.26
CA ASN A 137 -31.03 -20.62 -19.69
C ASN A 137 -29.68 -20.67 -20.43
#